data_d077824f620a1dedff94f29ee3e03e13
#
_entry.id   d077824f620a1dedff94f29ee3e03e13
#
_cell.length_a   1.000
_cell.length_b   1.000
_cell.length_c   1.000
_cell.angle_alpha   90.00
_cell.angle_beta   90.00
_cell.angle_gamma   90.00
#
_symmetry.space_group_name_H-M   'P 1'
#
loop_
_entity.id
_entity.type
_entity.pdbx_description
1 polymer ?
#
loop_
_entity_poly.entity_id
_entity_poly.type
_entity_poly.pdbx_seq_one_letter_code
_entity_poly.pdbx_strand_id
1 'polypeptide(L)'
;MQALQDSLEAKRRDAVLEQLAPDFQAQSELDREWAKRTMTLLFLQNANVKVVALARKSRVTGETSGETDAQVVLAGGQGLVPERASPYMVKLHWRREGRQWRLARLEWE
;
A
#
# COMPACT_ATOMS: atom_id res chain seq x y z
N MET A 1 0.47 5.84 6.71
CA MET A 1 1.07 4.58 6.20
C MET A 1 0.96 3.41 7.17
N GLN A 2 1.12 3.63 8.45
CA GLN A 2 1.04 2.54 9.43
C GLN A 2 -0.31 1.82 9.40
N ALA A 3 -1.40 2.56 9.32
CA ALA A 3 -2.73 1.96 9.26
C ALA A 3 -2.92 1.10 8.02
N LEU A 4 -2.38 1.54 6.88
CA LEU A 4 -2.44 0.79 5.64
C LEU A 4 -1.62 -0.51 5.76
N GLN A 5 -0.43 -0.42 6.31
CA GLN A 5 0.43 -1.57 6.53
C GLN A 5 -0.23 -2.58 7.46
N ASP A 6 -0.81 -2.12 8.57
CA ASP A 6 -1.48 -2.98 9.53
C ASP A 6 -2.69 -3.68 8.91
N SER A 7 -3.46 -2.97 8.08
CA SER A 7 -4.62 -3.54 7.40
C SER A 7 -4.21 -4.61 6.40
N LEU A 8 -3.11 -4.40 5.68
CA LEU A 8 -2.58 -5.41 4.75
C LEU A 8 -2.12 -6.66 5.48
N GLU A 9 -1.38 -6.48 6.58
CA GLU A 9 -0.87 -7.61 7.36
C GLU A 9 -2.00 -8.39 8.05
N ALA A 10 -3.06 -7.69 8.42
CA ALA A 10 -4.25 -8.32 9.01
C ALA A 10 -5.21 -8.89 7.96
N LYS A 11 -4.90 -8.75 6.68
CA LYS A 11 -5.73 -9.20 5.56
C LYS A 11 -7.12 -8.59 5.56
N ARG A 12 -7.20 -7.31 5.94
CA ARG A 12 -8.46 -6.59 6.02
C ARG A 12 -8.69 -5.80 4.73
N ARG A 13 -9.18 -6.50 3.70
CA ARG A 13 -9.41 -5.91 2.39
C ARG A 13 -10.28 -4.65 2.45
N ASP A 14 -11.38 -4.72 3.18
CA ASP A 14 -12.31 -3.58 3.25
C ASP A 14 -11.65 -2.38 3.92
N ALA A 15 -10.86 -2.61 4.96
CA ALA A 15 -10.15 -1.54 5.64
C ALA A 15 -9.11 -0.88 4.73
N VAL A 16 -8.43 -1.67 3.91
CA VAL A 16 -7.48 -1.15 2.92
C VAL A 16 -8.23 -0.30 1.89
N LEU A 17 -9.35 -0.81 1.36
CA LEU A 17 -10.13 -0.09 0.36
C LEU A 17 -10.67 1.24 0.89
N GLU A 18 -11.02 1.31 2.15
CA GLU A 18 -11.46 2.56 2.78
C GLU A 18 -10.35 3.60 2.84
N GLN A 19 -9.11 3.16 2.88
CA GLN A 19 -7.95 4.06 2.90
C GLN A 19 -7.54 4.53 1.51
N LEU A 20 -8.15 3.99 0.46
CA LEU A 20 -7.91 4.42 -0.91
C LEU A 20 -8.92 5.47 -1.31
N ALA A 21 -8.45 6.51 -2.00
CA ALA A 21 -9.35 7.52 -2.55
C ALA A 21 -10.28 6.90 -3.60
N PRO A 22 -11.48 7.43 -3.80
CA PRO A 22 -12.40 6.90 -4.82
C PRO A 22 -11.80 6.87 -6.24
N ASP A 23 -10.94 7.82 -6.54
CA ASP A 23 -10.25 7.92 -7.83
C ASP A 23 -8.81 7.42 -7.78
N PHE A 24 -8.52 6.50 -6.86
CA PHE A 24 -7.19 5.93 -6.68
C PHE A 24 -6.62 5.38 -8.00
N GLN A 25 -5.34 5.65 -8.23
CA GLN A 25 -4.59 5.12 -9.36
C GLN A 25 -3.23 4.60 -8.91
N ALA A 26 -2.84 3.45 -9.46
CA ALA A 26 -1.50 2.90 -9.30
C ALA A 26 -0.84 2.85 -10.67
N GLN A 27 0.40 3.31 -10.77
CA GLN A 27 1.16 3.35 -12.03
C GLN A 27 0.42 4.05 -13.16
N SER A 28 -0.46 4.99 -12.83
CA SER A 28 -1.28 5.78 -13.76
C SER A 28 -2.32 5.01 -14.56
N GLU A 29 -2.36 3.69 -14.46
CA GLU A 29 -3.28 2.86 -15.24
C GLU A 29 -4.18 1.96 -14.39
N LEU A 30 -3.74 1.62 -13.19
CA LEU A 30 -4.42 0.66 -12.34
C LEU A 30 -5.31 1.41 -11.35
N ASP A 31 -6.53 0.95 -11.20
CA ASP A 31 -7.53 1.64 -10.39
C ASP A 31 -7.84 0.91 -9.08
N ARG A 32 -8.84 1.40 -8.38
CA ARG A 32 -9.29 0.83 -7.11
C ARG A 32 -9.79 -0.60 -7.27
N GLU A 33 -10.38 -0.91 -8.39
CA GLU A 33 -10.85 -2.27 -8.70
C GLU A 33 -9.67 -3.23 -8.87
N TRP A 34 -8.59 -2.78 -9.49
CA TRP A 34 -7.35 -3.55 -9.56
C TRP A 34 -6.84 -3.87 -8.15
N ALA A 35 -6.84 -2.89 -7.27
CA ALA A 35 -6.38 -3.08 -5.89
C ALA A 35 -7.21 -4.13 -5.18
N LYS A 36 -8.52 -4.09 -5.35
CA LYS A 36 -9.44 -5.06 -4.77
C LYS A 36 -9.15 -6.48 -5.25
N ARG A 37 -9.01 -6.65 -6.56
CA ARG A 37 -8.73 -7.97 -7.15
C ARG A 37 -7.37 -8.49 -6.73
N THR A 38 -6.36 -7.64 -6.73
CA THR A 38 -5.00 -8.02 -6.36
C THR A 38 -4.93 -8.47 -4.90
N MET A 39 -5.57 -7.72 -4.01
CA MET A 39 -5.61 -8.11 -2.60
C MET A 39 -6.36 -9.41 -2.38
N THR A 40 -7.45 -9.62 -3.09
CA THR A 40 -8.21 -10.86 -2.99
C THR A 40 -7.35 -12.06 -3.33
N LEU A 41 -6.63 -11.98 -4.45
CA LEU A 41 -5.72 -13.05 -4.87
C LEU A 41 -4.57 -13.24 -3.87
N LEU A 42 -3.96 -12.15 -3.44
CA LEU A 42 -2.85 -12.21 -2.49
C LEU A 42 -3.27 -12.88 -1.18
N PHE A 43 -4.43 -12.51 -0.65
CA PHE A 43 -4.90 -13.03 0.62
C PHE A 43 -5.35 -14.49 0.53
N LEU A 44 -5.82 -14.93 -0.65
CA LEU A 44 -6.18 -16.32 -0.87
C LEU A 44 -4.95 -17.20 -1.05
N GLN A 45 -3.92 -16.70 -1.69
CA GLN A 45 -2.73 -17.48 -1.99
C GLN A 45 -1.73 -17.57 -0.85
N ASN A 46 -1.82 -16.65 0.11
CA ASN A 46 -0.84 -16.57 1.19
C ASN A 46 -1.51 -16.66 2.54
N ALA A 47 -1.02 -17.58 3.36
CA ALA A 47 -1.52 -17.74 4.71
C ALA A 47 -1.22 -16.51 5.57
N ASN A 48 -0.04 -15.93 5.38
CA ASN A 48 0.38 -14.73 6.07
C ASN A 48 0.83 -13.68 5.05
N VAL A 49 0.49 -12.44 5.32
CA VAL A 49 0.98 -11.33 4.52
C VAL A 49 1.75 -10.40 5.45
N LYS A 50 2.97 -10.08 5.08
CA LYS A 50 3.80 -9.20 5.87
C LYS A 50 4.39 -8.10 5.00
N VAL A 51 4.33 -6.89 5.47
CA VAL A 51 4.89 -5.72 4.80
C VAL A 51 5.98 -5.16 5.68
N VAL A 52 7.20 -5.17 5.19
CA VAL A 52 8.33 -4.65 5.95
C VAL A 52 8.81 -3.37 5.29
N ALA A 53 8.66 -2.27 5.99
CA ALA A 53 9.17 -0.98 5.53
C ALA A 53 10.60 -0.83 6.07
N LEU A 54 11.58 -0.91 5.17
CA LEU A 54 13.00 -0.79 5.53
C LEU A 54 13.37 0.66 5.78
N ALA A 55 12.77 1.57 5.02
CA ALA A 55 12.97 3.00 5.18
C ALA A 55 11.67 3.70 4.79
N ARG A 56 11.35 4.77 5.49
CA ARG A 56 10.11 5.49 5.26
C ARG A 56 10.30 6.97 5.58
N LYS A 57 9.89 7.82 4.66
CA LYS A 57 9.93 9.26 4.86
C LYS A 57 8.63 9.87 4.36
N SER A 58 7.94 10.57 5.23
CA SER A 58 6.66 11.22 4.90
C SER A 58 6.79 12.74 5.04
N ARG A 59 6.07 13.46 4.20
CA ARG A 59 6.02 14.92 4.26
C ARG A 59 4.65 15.41 3.81
N VAL A 60 4.24 16.53 4.37
CA VAL A 60 3.04 17.24 3.95
C VAL A 60 3.44 18.22 2.84
N THR A 61 2.77 18.15 1.70
CA THR A 61 3.09 18.96 0.54
C THR A 61 2.09 20.09 0.28
N GLY A 62 0.98 20.10 1.04
CA GLY A 62 -0.06 21.12 0.95
C GLY A 62 -1.09 20.89 2.03
N GLU A 63 -2.13 21.71 2.07
CA GLU A 63 -3.18 21.59 3.08
C GLU A 63 -3.91 20.25 3.01
N THR A 64 -4.05 19.71 1.80
CA THR A 64 -4.77 18.47 1.58
C THR A 64 -3.94 17.41 0.88
N SER A 65 -2.62 17.58 0.81
CA SER A 65 -1.75 16.66 0.13
C SER A 65 -0.53 16.30 0.94
N GLY A 66 -0.04 15.08 0.76
CA GLY A 66 1.16 14.59 1.39
C GLY A 66 1.77 13.48 0.56
N GLU A 67 3.02 13.17 0.83
CA GLU A 67 3.74 12.11 0.15
C GLU A 67 4.50 11.25 1.15
N THR A 68 4.61 9.97 0.84
CA THR A 68 5.48 9.05 1.56
C THR A 68 6.36 8.34 0.54
N ASP A 69 7.67 8.39 0.78
CA ASP A 69 8.64 7.56 0.06
C ASP A 69 9.03 6.41 0.99
N ALA A 70 8.97 5.20 0.49
CA ALA A 70 9.28 4.04 1.30
C ALA A 70 10.03 2.99 0.50
N GLN A 71 10.88 2.25 1.19
CA GLN A 71 11.50 1.04 0.66
C GLN A 71 10.83 -0.13 1.37
N VAL A 72 10.15 -0.99 0.60
CA VAL A 72 9.24 -1.99 1.14
C VAL A 72 9.58 -3.36 0.59
N VAL A 73 9.59 -4.34 1.48
CA VAL A 73 9.68 -5.75 1.12
C VAL A 73 8.35 -6.40 1.46
N LEU A 74 7.77 -7.09 0.49
CA LEU A 74 6.56 -7.86 0.70
C LEU A 74 6.94 -9.30 0.97
N ALA A 75 6.36 -9.85 2.02
CA ALA A 75 6.56 -11.23 2.41
C ALA A 75 5.20 -11.88 2.56
N GLY A 76 5.05 -13.08 2.06
CA GLY A 76 3.78 -13.77 2.20
C GLY A 76 3.95 -15.25 2.07
N GLY A 77 2.91 -15.95 2.48
CA GLY A 77 2.81 -17.38 2.28
C GLY A 77 3.65 -18.20 3.19
N GLN A 78 4.06 -19.29 2.66
CA GLN A 78 4.70 -20.35 3.40
C GLN A 78 6.19 -20.28 3.35
N GLY A 79 6.74 -19.27 3.19
CA GLY A 79 8.16 -19.19 3.17
C GLY A 79 8.59 -18.08 2.29
N LEU A 80 9.28 -17.30 2.86
CA LEU A 80 10.00 -16.28 2.25
C LEU A 80 11.16 -16.86 1.56
N VAL A 81 11.39 -16.42 0.39
CA VAL A 81 12.65 -16.67 -0.28
C VAL A 81 13.44 -15.37 -0.20
N PRO A 82 14.09 -15.11 0.95
CA PRO A 82 14.73 -13.82 1.19
C PRO A 82 15.75 -13.44 0.15
N GLU A 83 16.45 -14.41 -0.37
CA GLU A 83 17.47 -14.17 -1.37
C GLU A 83 16.89 -13.65 -2.69
N ARG A 84 15.58 -13.77 -2.88
CA ARG A 84 14.92 -13.27 -4.07
C ARG A 84 13.98 -12.10 -3.78
N ALA A 85 13.81 -11.77 -2.52
CA ALA A 85 12.98 -10.66 -2.13
C ALA A 85 13.72 -9.36 -2.43
N SER A 86 13.31 -8.68 -3.48
CA SER A 86 13.86 -7.37 -3.81
C SER A 86 12.98 -6.30 -3.20
N PRO A 87 13.56 -5.29 -2.57
CA PRO A 87 12.76 -4.19 -2.07
C PRO A 87 12.20 -3.37 -3.23
N TYR A 88 10.98 -2.90 -3.05
CA TYR A 88 10.35 -1.97 -3.96
C TYR A 88 10.52 -0.56 -3.43
N MET A 89 10.90 0.35 -4.31
CA MET A 89 10.86 1.77 -4.00
C MET A 89 9.45 2.24 -4.30
N VAL A 90 8.74 2.66 -3.27
CA VAL A 90 7.32 2.98 -3.36
C VAL A 90 7.12 4.45 -3.04
N LYS A 91 6.35 5.12 -3.87
CA LYS A 91 5.92 6.48 -3.62
C LYS A 91 4.41 6.50 -3.45
N LEU A 92 3.94 7.01 -2.33
CA LEU A 92 2.53 7.13 -2.01
C LEU A 92 2.16 8.61 -1.98
N HIS A 93 1.10 8.95 -2.71
CA HIS A 93 0.54 10.29 -2.69
C HIS A 93 -0.77 10.26 -1.94
N TRP A 94 -0.84 11.02 -0.87
CA TRP A 94 -1.98 11.07 0.03
C TRP A 94 -2.81 12.31 -0.23
N ARG A 95 -4.11 12.17 -0.11
CA ARG A 95 -5.04 13.28 -0.15
C ARG A 95 -5.87 13.28 1.12
N ARG A 96 -5.97 14.44 1.74
CA ARG A 96 -6.79 14.60 2.92
C ARG A 96 -8.22 14.93 2.51
N GLU A 97 -9.15 14.10 2.98
CA GLU A 97 -10.57 14.29 2.79
C GLU A 97 -11.22 14.42 4.17
N GLY A 98 -11.59 15.64 4.55
CA GLY A 98 -12.04 15.91 5.90
C GLY A 98 -10.94 15.70 6.92
N ARG A 99 -11.12 14.73 7.81
CA ARG A 99 -10.12 14.39 8.83
C ARG A 99 -9.29 13.16 8.48
N GLN A 100 -9.53 12.60 7.31
CA GLN A 100 -8.87 11.34 6.92
C GLN A 100 -7.95 11.55 5.75
N TRP A 101 -6.79 10.91 5.84
CA TRP A 101 -5.86 10.83 4.71
C TRP A 101 -6.16 9.56 3.93
N ARG A 102 -6.36 9.71 2.63
CA ARG A 102 -6.61 8.59 1.74
C ARG A 102 -5.53 8.52 0.68
N LEU A 103 -5.15 7.30 0.32
CA LEU A 103 -4.15 7.08 -0.71
C LEU A 103 -4.78 7.34 -2.08
N ALA A 104 -4.25 8.34 -2.78
CA ALA A 104 -4.75 8.74 -4.09
C ALA A 104 -3.92 8.15 -5.23
N ARG A 105 -2.62 8.02 -5.04
CA ARG A 105 -1.73 7.46 -6.06
C ARG A 105 -0.66 6.60 -5.42
N LEU A 106 -0.31 5.54 -6.14
CA LEU A 106 0.75 4.62 -5.75
C LEU A 106 1.64 4.37 -6.96
N GLU A 107 2.94 4.55 -6.76
CA GLU A 107 3.93 4.27 -7.79
C GLU A 107 5.04 3.42 -7.17
N TRP A 108 5.61 2.53 -7.98
CA TRP A 108 6.72 1.70 -7.52
C TRP A 108 7.70 1.43 -8.66
N GLU A 109 8.91 1.08 -8.26
CA GLU A 109 9.97 0.69 -9.16
C GLU A 109 10.59 -0.64 -8.72
#